data_4089ce632016422726f5a20ae0c4a9eb
#
_entry.id   4089ce632016422726f5a20ae0c4a9eb
#
_cell.length_a   1.000
_cell.length_b   1.000
_cell.length_c   1.000
_cell.angle_alpha   90.00
_cell.angle_beta   90.00
_cell.angle_gamma   90.00
#
_symmetry.space_group_name_H-M   'P 1'
#
loop_
_entity.id
_entity.type
_entity.pdbx_description
1 polymer ?
#
loop_
_entity_poly.entity_id
_entity_poly.type
_entity_poly.pdbx_seq_one_letter_code
_entity_poly.pdbx_strand_id
1 'polypeptide(L)'
;MLKKTVTYETFDGETVTEDLYFNISESELSDMQFSKAGGMSEYISQIYKTKDSVKIYNLFKELILKAYGIKSPDGKKFYKTDAIRTEFASSIAYDTVFSEIIRNPDYAVEFIRGTFPKKIMKDIPEDPNKIQELINKTKEERAKLTAKNS
;
A
#
# COMPACT_ATOMS: atom_id res chain seq x y z
N MET A 1 -4.98 8.74 -8.21
CA MET A 1 -3.53 8.59 -8.44
C MET A 1 -2.75 9.38 -7.40
N LEU A 2 -1.76 8.77 -6.81
CA LEU A 2 -0.88 9.41 -5.85
C LEU A 2 0.42 9.84 -6.53
N LYS A 3 0.81 11.09 -6.34
CA LYS A 3 2.11 11.61 -6.74
C LYS A 3 2.97 11.77 -5.49
N LYS A 4 4.17 11.18 -5.49
CA LYS A 4 5.15 11.38 -4.42
C LYS A 4 6.41 11.99 -5.00
N THR A 5 6.83 13.13 -4.46
CA THR A 5 8.11 13.73 -4.78
C THR A 5 9.14 13.21 -3.78
N VAL A 6 10.20 12.59 -4.28
CA VAL A 6 11.27 12.03 -3.46
C VAL A 6 12.60 12.67 -3.79
N THR A 7 13.43 12.83 -2.78
CA THR A 7 14.80 13.32 -2.91
C THR A 7 15.73 12.28 -2.31
N TYR A 8 16.73 11.88 -3.07
CA TYR A 8 17.69 10.85 -2.64
C TYR A 8 19.05 11.09 -3.29
N GLU A 9 20.06 10.44 -2.74
CA GLU A 9 21.40 10.43 -3.30
C GLU A 9 21.58 9.18 -4.15
N THR A 10 22.07 9.36 -5.39
CA THR A 10 22.34 8.24 -6.28
C THR A 10 23.55 7.45 -5.82
N PHE A 11 23.77 6.27 -6.43
CA PHE A 11 24.96 5.47 -6.14
C PHE A 11 26.26 6.20 -6.49
N ASP A 12 26.20 7.20 -7.36
CA ASP A 12 27.35 8.05 -7.74
C ASP A 12 27.52 9.27 -6.84
N GLY A 13 26.64 9.44 -5.84
CA GLY A 13 26.72 10.56 -4.89
C GLY A 13 26.01 11.82 -5.33
N GLU A 14 25.24 11.79 -6.40
CA GLU A 14 24.47 12.93 -6.88
C GLU A 14 23.09 13.00 -6.18
N THR A 15 22.67 14.21 -5.79
CA THR A 15 21.34 14.41 -5.23
C THR A 15 20.34 14.61 -6.35
N VAL A 16 19.28 13.78 -6.35
CA VAL A 16 18.22 13.79 -7.35
C VAL A 16 16.87 13.98 -6.67
N THR A 17 16.01 14.80 -7.28
CA THR A 17 14.61 14.95 -6.88
C THR A 17 13.75 14.55 -8.06
N GLU A 18 12.82 13.61 -7.85
CA GLU A 18 11.92 13.15 -8.89
C GLU A 18 10.51 12.90 -8.38
N ASP A 19 9.56 12.94 -9.30
CA ASP A 19 8.16 12.65 -9.02
C ASP A 19 7.85 11.20 -9.40
N LEU A 20 7.29 10.47 -8.45
CA LEU A 20 6.84 9.10 -8.64
C LEU A 20 5.32 9.06 -8.63
N TYR A 21 4.74 8.20 -9.45
CA TYR A 21 3.30 8.07 -9.57
C TYR A 21 2.85 6.66 -9.24
N PHE A 22 1.78 6.57 -8.44
CA PHE A 22 1.21 5.31 -7.96
C PHE A 22 -0.30 5.32 -8.14
N ASN A 23 -0.82 4.23 -8.65
CA ASN A 23 -2.26 4.06 -8.85
C ASN A 23 -2.63 2.57 -8.91
N ILE A 24 -3.71 2.21 -8.25
CA ILE A 24 -4.35 0.90 -8.41
C ILE A 24 -5.66 1.15 -9.15
N SER A 25 -5.82 0.55 -10.31
CA SER A 25 -7.04 0.68 -11.10
C SER A 25 -8.17 -0.18 -10.54
N GLU A 26 -9.41 0.11 -10.95
CA GLU A 26 -10.56 -0.70 -10.54
C GLU A 26 -10.42 -2.15 -11.00
N SER A 27 -9.89 -2.37 -12.20
CA SER A 27 -9.67 -3.73 -12.71
C SER A 27 -8.60 -4.48 -11.92
N GLU A 28 -7.50 -3.82 -11.60
CA GLU A 28 -6.44 -4.40 -10.75
C GLU A 28 -6.98 -4.73 -9.36
N LEU A 29 -7.79 -3.85 -8.82
CA LEU A 29 -8.43 -4.08 -7.53
C LEU A 29 -9.37 -5.28 -7.55
N SER A 30 -10.17 -5.41 -8.61
CA SER A 30 -11.06 -6.57 -8.80
C SER A 30 -10.26 -7.87 -8.83
N ASP A 31 -9.15 -7.89 -9.57
CA ASP A 31 -8.26 -9.05 -9.60
C ASP A 31 -7.71 -9.39 -8.20
N MET A 32 -7.30 -8.38 -7.45
CA MET A 32 -6.82 -8.56 -6.08
C MET A 32 -7.91 -9.09 -5.14
N GLN A 33 -9.14 -8.61 -5.30
CA GLN A 33 -10.28 -9.09 -4.50
C GLN A 33 -10.63 -10.53 -4.80
N PHE A 34 -10.59 -10.95 -6.07
CA PHE A 34 -10.85 -12.32 -6.44
C PHE A 34 -9.72 -13.28 -6.04
N SER A 35 -8.49 -12.81 -6.01
CA SER A 35 -7.33 -13.62 -5.64
C SER A 35 -7.14 -13.80 -4.13
N LYS A 36 -7.82 -13.00 -3.31
CA LYS A 36 -7.72 -13.06 -1.84
C LYS A 36 -9.05 -13.50 -1.24
N ALA A 37 -9.02 -14.46 -0.32
CA ALA A 37 -10.21 -14.93 0.38
C ALA A 37 -10.87 -13.78 1.19
N GLY A 38 -12.15 -13.52 0.92
CA GLY A 38 -12.89 -12.45 1.57
C GLY A 38 -12.61 -11.06 1.01
N GLY A 39 -11.79 -10.96 -0.07
CA GLY A 39 -11.46 -9.70 -0.70
C GLY A 39 -10.29 -8.96 -0.06
N MET A 40 -9.91 -7.85 -0.67
CA MET A 40 -8.74 -7.07 -0.23
C MET A 40 -8.96 -6.37 1.11
N SER A 41 -10.16 -5.87 1.37
CA SER A 41 -10.50 -5.25 2.65
C SER A 41 -10.33 -6.23 3.81
N GLU A 42 -10.80 -7.46 3.64
CA GLU A 42 -10.64 -8.53 4.62
C GLU A 42 -9.16 -8.90 4.80
N TYR A 43 -8.43 -8.99 3.71
CA TYR A 43 -6.99 -9.30 3.75
C TYR A 43 -6.21 -8.24 4.53
N ILE A 44 -6.44 -6.96 4.23
CA ILE A 44 -5.81 -5.84 4.96
C ILE A 44 -6.22 -5.87 6.43
N SER A 45 -7.50 -6.07 6.70
CA SER A 45 -8.03 -6.19 8.06
C SER A 45 -7.35 -7.29 8.85
N GLN A 46 -7.20 -8.48 8.27
CA GLN A 46 -6.52 -9.61 8.91
C GLN A 46 -5.05 -9.33 9.23
N ILE A 47 -4.34 -8.65 8.33
CA ILE A 47 -2.94 -8.27 8.54
C ILE A 47 -2.82 -7.35 9.75
N TYR A 48 -3.67 -6.33 9.85
CA TYR A 48 -3.69 -5.42 10.99
C TYR A 48 -4.08 -6.15 12.28
N LYS A 49 -5.02 -7.10 12.22
CA LYS A 49 -5.46 -7.90 13.38
C LYS A 49 -4.36 -8.75 13.96
N THR A 50 -3.54 -9.38 13.12
CA THR A 50 -2.51 -10.30 13.58
C THR A 50 -1.29 -9.58 14.15
N LYS A 51 -1.14 -8.27 13.91
CA LYS A 51 0.07 -7.49 14.21
C LYS A 51 1.34 -8.17 13.71
N ASP A 52 1.21 -8.95 12.65
CA ASP A 52 2.34 -9.62 12.04
C ASP A 52 3.12 -8.61 11.20
N SER A 53 4.22 -8.13 11.76
CA SER A 53 5.07 -7.12 11.10
C SER A 53 5.65 -7.61 9.78
N VAL A 54 5.92 -8.91 9.66
CA VAL A 54 6.42 -9.52 8.42
C VAL A 54 5.35 -9.48 7.33
N LYS A 55 4.10 -9.79 7.67
CA LYS A 55 2.98 -9.73 6.72
C LYS A 55 2.70 -8.30 6.27
N ILE A 56 2.74 -7.34 7.20
CA ILE A 56 2.56 -5.91 6.88
C ILE A 56 3.68 -5.44 5.93
N TYR A 57 4.92 -5.78 6.25
CA TYR A 57 6.08 -5.48 5.43
C TYR A 57 5.91 -6.02 4.00
N ASN A 58 5.58 -7.29 3.87
CA ASN A 58 5.39 -7.93 2.56
C ASN A 58 4.21 -7.34 1.79
N LEU A 59 3.12 -6.98 2.48
CA LEU A 59 1.98 -6.33 1.87
C LEU A 59 2.35 -5.00 1.22
N PHE A 60 3.04 -4.13 1.96
CA PHE A 60 3.42 -2.83 1.43
C PHE A 60 4.46 -2.94 0.32
N LYS A 61 5.38 -3.89 0.42
CA LYS A 61 6.34 -4.18 -0.64
C LYS A 61 5.59 -4.55 -1.93
N GLU A 62 4.62 -5.44 -1.85
CA GLU A 62 3.78 -5.84 -2.98
C GLU A 62 2.95 -4.69 -3.53
N LEU A 63 2.29 -3.93 -2.65
CA LEU A 63 1.44 -2.81 -3.05
C LEU A 63 2.20 -1.68 -3.72
N ILE A 64 3.34 -1.31 -3.21
CA ILE A 64 4.17 -0.25 -3.79
C ILE A 64 4.59 -0.62 -5.21
N LEU A 65 5.08 -1.84 -5.41
CA LEU A 65 5.50 -2.32 -6.73
C LEU A 65 4.31 -2.45 -7.69
N LYS A 66 3.16 -2.90 -7.19
CA LYS A 66 1.96 -3.04 -8.00
C LYS A 66 1.34 -1.70 -8.39
N ALA A 67 1.43 -0.71 -7.52
CA ALA A 67 0.88 0.62 -7.74
C ALA A 67 1.75 1.49 -8.64
N TYR A 68 3.05 1.24 -8.69
CA TYR A 68 3.98 2.05 -9.47
C TYR A 68 3.76 1.91 -10.96
N GLY A 69 3.89 3.04 -11.68
CA GLY A 69 3.80 3.06 -13.12
C GLY A 69 4.32 4.37 -13.69
N ILE A 70 4.32 4.45 -15.02
CA ILE A 70 4.74 5.63 -15.76
C ILE A 70 3.52 6.25 -16.43
N LYS A 71 3.24 7.49 -16.06
CA LYS A 71 2.12 8.25 -16.63
C LYS A 71 2.50 8.75 -18.02
N SER A 72 1.61 8.60 -19.01
CA SER A 72 1.81 9.20 -20.33
C SER A 72 1.77 10.73 -20.25
N PRO A 73 2.44 11.45 -21.19
CA PRO A 73 2.42 12.93 -21.19
C PRO A 73 1.03 13.52 -21.24
N ASP A 74 0.08 12.88 -21.94
CA ASP A 74 -1.31 13.34 -22.05
C ASP A 74 -2.19 12.93 -20.87
N GLY A 75 -1.64 12.13 -19.94
CA GLY A 75 -2.36 11.67 -18.74
C GLY A 75 -3.41 10.59 -19.00
N LYS A 76 -3.51 10.08 -20.22
CA LYS A 76 -4.56 9.09 -20.56
C LYS A 76 -4.14 7.64 -20.30
N LYS A 77 -2.84 7.39 -20.17
CA LYS A 77 -2.31 6.05 -19.97
C LYS A 77 -1.37 6.01 -18.78
N PHE A 78 -1.41 4.88 -18.09
CA PHE A 78 -0.52 4.61 -16.98
C PHE A 78 0.15 3.26 -17.24
N TYR A 79 1.42 3.31 -17.63
CA TYR A 79 2.14 2.13 -18.07
C TYR A 79 2.66 1.32 -16.89
N LYS A 80 2.30 0.05 -16.86
CA LYS A 80 2.78 -0.92 -15.88
C LYS A 80 3.18 -2.19 -16.61
N THR A 81 4.47 -2.44 -16.69
CA THR A 81 5.02 -3.68 -17.25
C THR A 81 5.93 -4.32 -16.23
N ASP A 82 6.25 -5.60 -16.41
CA ASP A 82 7.21 -6.28 -15.54
C ASP A 82 8.58 -5.60 -15.60
N ALA A 83 8.98 -5.11 -16.76
CA ALA A 83 10.24 -4.36 -16.94
C ALA A 83 10.23 -3.07 -16.11
N ILE A 84 9.17 -2.29 -16.17
CA ILE A 84 9.01 -1.05 -15.39
C ILE A 84 9.06 -1.36 -13.90
N ARG A 85 8.36 -2.40 -13.47
CA ARG A 85 8.31 -2.80 -12.05
C ARG A 85 9.69 -3.26 -11.56
N THR A 86 10.39 -4.06 -12.34
CA THR A 86 11.72 -4.57 -12.00
C THR A 86 12.74 -3.44 -11.91
N GLU A 87 12.70 -2.52 -12.85
CA GLU A 87 13.57 -1.35 -12.86
C GLU A 87 13.34 -0.47 -11.61
N PHE A 88 12.08 -0.21 -11.30
CA PHE A 88 11.73 0.54 -10.09
C PHE A 88 12.17 -0.17 -8.82
N ALA A 89 11.93 -1.47 -8.72
CA ALA A 89 12.34 -2.28 -7.56
C ALA A 89 13.85 -2.27 -7.32
N SER A 90 14.63 -2.01 -8.36
CA SER A 90 16.09 -1.92 -8.30
C SER A 90 16.60 -0.51 -7.98
N SER A 91 15.70 0.47 -7.84
CA SER A 91 16.07 1.88 -7.66
C SER A 91 16.15 2.29 -6.20
N ILE A 92 16.94 3.33 -5.94
CA ILE A 92 17.00 4.00 -4.64
C ILE A 92 15.65 4.70 -4.35
N ALA A 93 14.96 5.17 -5.39
CA ALA A 93 13.63 5.77 -5.27
C ALA A 93 12.66 4.81 -4.59
N TYR A 94 12.66 3.54 -4.96
CA TYR A 94 11.84 2.51 -4.33
C TYR A 94 12.16 2.36 -2.83
N ASP A 95 13.45 2.24 -2.50
CA ASP A 95 13.89 2.13 -1.10
C ASP A 95 13.46 3.34 -0.28
N THR A 96 13.53 4.53 -0.86
CA THR A 96 13.13 5.77 -0.21
C THR A 96 11.64 5.77 0.15
N VAL A 97 10.79 5.42 -0.82
CA VAL A 97 9.33 5.34 -0.61
C VAL A 97 8.98 4.25 0.39
N PHE A 98 9.55 3.08 0.22
CA PHE A 98 9.30 1.93 1.09
C PHE A 98 9.67 2.24 2.53
N SER A 99 10.86 2.83 2.76
CA SER A 99 11.34 3.17 4.10
C SER A 99 10.45 4.20 4.78
N GLU A 100 9.98 5.22 4.05
CA GLU A 100 9.05 6.21 4.60
C GLU A 100 7.73 5.57 5.05
N ILE A 101 7.17 4.72 4.22
CA ILE A 101 5.87 4.08 4.50
C ILE A 101 5.97 3.15 5.71
N ILE A 102 7.04 2.36 5.79
CA ILE A 102 7.22 1.39 6.89
C ILE A 102 7.49 2.11 8.23
N ARG A 103 8.18 3.23 8.21
CA ARG A 103 8.53 3.97 9.44
C ARG A 103 7.40 4.81 10.00
N ASN A 104 6.47 5.24 9.16
CA ASN A 104 5.43 6.18 9.57
C ASN A 104 4.04 5.70 9.16
N PRO A 105 3.19 5.32 10.15
CA PRO A 105 1.81 4.87 9.87
C PRO A 105 0.97 5.88 9.09
N ASP A 106 1.22 7.19 9.27
CA ASP A 106 0.50 8.25 8.55
C ASP A 106 0.77 8.16 7.03
N TYR A 107 2.01 7.92 6.65
CA TYR A 107 2.38 7.76 5.26
C TYR A 107 1.81 6.48 4.65
N ALA A 108 1.71 5.41 5.44
CA ALA A 108 1.09 4.17 5.00
C ALA A 108 -0.39 4.38 4.65
N VAL A 109 -1.12 5.08 5.52
CA VAL A 109 -2.53 5.43 5.29
C VAL A 109 -2.68 6.33 4.07
N GLU A 110 -1.86 7.37 3.98
CA GLU A 110 -1.87 8.29 2.84
C GLU A 110 -1.59 7.56 1.52
N PHE A 111 -0.64 6.63 1.53
CA PHE A 111 -0.33 5.82 0.35
C PHE A 111 -1.53 5.01 -0.11
N ILE A 112 -2.17 4.28 0.80
CA ILE A 112 -3.36 3.48 0.48
C ILE A 112 -4.49 4.37 -0.04
N ARG A 113 -4.77 5.47 0.64
CA ARG A 113 -5.84 6.39 0.26
C ARG A 113 -5.61 7.05 -1.09
N GLY A 114 -4.36 7.37 -1.41
CA GLY A 114 -4.00 8.02 -2.66
C GLY A 114 -3.95 7.09 -3.85
N THR A 115 -3.66 5.80 -3.64
CA THR A 115 -3.46 4.82 -4.72
C THR A 115 -4.69 4.02 -5.07
N PHE A 116 -5.54 3.69 -4.10
CA PHE A 116 -6.72 2.85 -4.32
C PHE A 116 -7.90 3.65 -4.88
N PRO A 117 -8.81 3.00 -5.63
CA PRO A 117 -10.02 3.67 -6.13
C PRO A 117 -10.88 4.20 -4.99
N LYS A 118 -11.52 5.34 -5.22
CA LYS A 118 -12.32 6.05 -4.21
C LYS A 118 -13.47 5.21 -3.63
N LYS A 119 -13.94 4.21 -4.34
CA LYS A 119 -15.02 3.32 -3.88
C LYS A 119 -14.65 2.53 -2.63
N ILE A 120 -13.36 2.20 -2.47
CA ILE A 120 -12.86 1.47 -1.30
C ILE A 120 -12.54 2.39 -0.13
N MET A 121 -12.35 3.68 -0.40
CA MET A 121 -11.98 4.66 0.62
C MET A 121 -12.98 4.76 1.77
N LYS A 122 -14.21 4.32 1.57
CA LYS A 122 -15.25 4.30 2.61
C LYS A 122 -14.91 3.37 3.77
N ASP A 123 -14.12 2.32 3.50
CA ASP A 123 -13.79 1.29 4.48
C ASP A 123 -12.42 1.48 5.12
N ILE A 124 -11.65 2.47 4.65
CA ILE A 124 -10.31 2.78 5.17
C ILE A 124 -10.38 4.05 6.02
N PRO A 125 -10.10 3.98 7.35
CA PRO A 125 -10.14 5.15 8.22
C PRO A 125 -9.16 6.24 7.80
N GLU A 126 -9.57 7.49 7.92
CA GLU A 126 -8.72 8.66 7.63
C GLU A 126 -7.63 8.88 8.69
N ASP A 127 -7.93 8.48 9.90
CA ASP A 127 -7.07 8.70 11.06
C ASP A 127 -6.33 7.40 11.40
N PRO A 128 -4.99 7.42 11.49
CA PRO A 128 -4.22 6.24 11.91
C PRO A 128 -4.65 5.67 13.25
N ASN A 129 -5.11 6.51 14.16
CA ASN A 129 -5.62 6.09 15.46
C ASN A 129 -6.91 5.25 15.33
N LYS A 130 -7.76 5.57 14.36
CA LYS A 130 -8.97 4.78 14.07
C LYS A 130 -8.64 3.41 13.50
N ILE A 131 -7.55 3.30 12.74
CA ILE A 131 -7.05 2.01 12.27
C ILE A 131 -6.66 1.16 13.46
N GLN A 132 -5.96 1.73 14.43
CA GLN A 132 -5.57 1.04 15.65
C GLN A 132 -6.81 0.62 16.48
N GLU A 133 -7.80 1.47 16.59
CA GLU A 133 -9.08 1.15 17.25
C GLU A 133 -9.79 0.00 16.55
N LEU A 134 -9.82 0.01 15.22
CA LEU A 134 -10.42 -1.07 14.43
C LEU A 134 -9.67 -2.38 14.65
N ILE A 135 -8.34 -2.34 14.72
CA ILE A 135 -7.50 -3.50 15.05
C ILE A 135 -7.85 -4.04 16.44
N ASN A 136 -7.95 -3.15 17.44
CA ASN A 136 -8.24 -3.53 18.81
C ASN A 136 -9.65 -4.12 18.96
N LYS A 137 -10.65 -3.49 18.34
CA LYS A 137 -12.04 -3.97 18.34
C LYS A 137 -12.15 -5.36 17.73
N THR A 138 -11.44 -5.60 16.66
CA THR A 138 -11.48 -6.90 16.00
C THR A 138 -10.73 -7.97 16.80
N LYS A 139 -9.71 -7.60 17.56
CA LYS A 139 -9.05 -8.50 18.51
C LYS A 139 -10.00 -8.94 19.63
N GLU A 140 -10.78 -8.00 20.15
CA GLU A 140 -11.78 -8.31 21.19
C GLU A 140 -12.85 -9.25 20.65
N GLU A 141 -13.34 -9.03 19.45
CA GLU A 141 -14.31 -9.91 18.79
C GLU A 141 -13.73 -11.31 18.57
N ARG A 142 -12.47 -11.42 18.18
CA ARG A 142 -11.78 -12.70 18.01
C ARG A 142 -11.60 -13.44 19.33
N ALA A 143 -11.23 -12.72 20.39
CA ALA A 143 -11.09 -13.28 21.73
C ALA A 143 -12.42 -13.83 22.24
N LYS A 144 -13.52 -13.13 22.00
CA LYS A 144 -14.88 -13.59 22.33
C LYS A 144 -15.29 -14.83 21.56
N LEU A 145 -14.94 -14.92 20.26
CA LEU A 145 -15.22 -16.10 19.44
C LEU A 145 -14.41 -17.31 19.90
N THR A 146 -13.15 -17.12 20.26
CA THR A 146 -12.28 -18.19 20.77
C THR A 146 -12.75 -18.68 22.12
N ALA A 147 -13.21 -17.77 23.00
CA ALA A 147 -13.76 -18.14 24.30
C ALA A 147 -15.07 -18.93 24.21
N LYS A 148 -15.90 -18.69 23.17
CA LYS A 148 -17.15 -19.43 22.93
C LYS A 148 -16.92 -20.84 22.39
N ASN A 149 -15.77 -21.11 21.76
CA ASN A 149 -15.47 -22.39 21.14
C ASN A 149 -14.53 -23.28 21.98
N SER A 150 -14.19 -22.84 23.17
CA SER A 150 -13.35 -23.63 24.11
C SER A 150 -14.16 -24.34 25.18
#